data_af8b2ed274b09716e01b9c2a167c1165
#
_entry.id   af8b2ed274b09716e01b9c2a167c1165
#
_cell.length_a   1.000
_cell.length_b   1.000
_cell.length_c   1.000
_cell.angle_alpha   90.00
_cell.angle_beta   90.00
_cell.angle_gamma   90.00
#
_symmetry.space_group_name_H-M   'P 1'
#
loop_
_entity.id
_entity.type
_entity.pdbx_description
1 polymer ?
#
loop_
_entity_poly.entity_id
_entity_poly.type
_entity_poly.pdbx_seq_one_letter_code
_entity_poly.pdbx_strand_id
1 'polypeptide(L)'
;MEPINIMINGMPGKVASKMAQIAIADKRFNVIPFSLTGQEIENKTQIIDSTSFELVKPDTRDKRIQEIKSFFASFIAIDYTHPSAVIKNAFFYTQNLIPFVMGTTGGDREKLEQLVSNSSTMAVIAPNMAKQIVGFQAMMEYAANTFPNLFKGYTLSVVESHQKGKADTSGTAKAMVDCFNKLGTDFDRKQIQMVRDPETQEKDWKIPKEYLAGHGWHTYTLKAKDGSALF
;
A
#
# COMPACT_ATOMS: atom_id res chain seq x y z
N MET A 1 -14.54 -22.96 10.82
CA MET A 1 -13.88 -21.78 11.40
C MET A 1 -14.87 -20.64 11.28
N GLU A 2 -15.14 -19.91 12.37
CA GLU A 2 -16.05 -18.75 12.28
C GLU A 2 -15.44 -17.65 11.41
N PRO A 3 -16.25 -16.92 10.65
CA PRO A 3 -15.77 -15.82 9.85
C PRO A 3 -15.11 -14.73 10.70
N ILE A 4 -14.03 -14.14 10.20
CA ILE A 4 -13.32 -13.04 10.86
C ILE A 4 -14.09 -11.74 10.56
N ASN A 5 -14.49 -11.02 11.60
CA ASN A 5 -15.07 -9.69 11.44
C ASN A 5 -13.99 -8.70 10.97
N ILE A 6 -14.24 -7.99 9.87
CA ILE A 6 -13.36 -6.96 9.35
C ILE A 6 -14.12 -5.67 9.05
N MET A 7 -13.50 -4.53 9.38
CA MET A 7 -14.00 -3.20 9.07
C MET A 7 -13.06 -2.53 8.07
N ILE A 8 -13.53 -2.32 6.84
CA ILE A 8 -12.70 -1.77 5.76
C ILE A 8 -12.87 -0.26 5.70
N ASN A 9 -11.80 0.47 5.96
CA ASN A 9 -11.77 1.92 6.07
C ASN A 9 -11.15 2.59 4.83
N GLY A 10 -11.68 3.76 4.48
CA GLY A 10 -11.24 4.54 3.32
C GLY A 10 -12.24 4.62 2.18
N MET A 11 -13.48 4.15 2.37
CA MET A 11 -14.54 4.36 1.39
C MET A 11 -14.92 5.86 1.31
N PRO A 12 -15.27 6.38 0.12
CA PRO A 12 -15.52 5.69 -1.15
C PRO A 12 -14.26 5.46 -2.02
N GLY A 13 -13.06 5.45 -1.45
CA GLY A 13 -11.80 5.23 -2.18
C GLY A 13 -11.79 3.91 -2.97
N LYS A 14 -11.18 3.91 -4.16
CA LYS A 14 -11.17 2.77 -5.10
C LYS A 14 -10.64 1.48 -4.45
N VAL A 15 -9.54 1.55 -3.69
CA VAL A 15 -8.92 0.37 -3.06
C VAL A 15 -9.83 -0.18 -1.97
N ALA A 16 -10.31 0.65 -1.05
CA ALA A 16 -11.21 0.23 0.02
C ALA A 16 -12.50 -0.40 -0.54
N SER A 17 -13.10 0.22 -1.56
CA SER A 17 -14.30 -0.32 -2.22
C SER A 17 -14.05 -1.66 -2.90
N LYS A 18 -12.91 -1.82 -3.58
CA LYS A 18 -12.53 -3.09 -4.22
C LYS A 18 -12.24 -4.19 -3.19
N MET A 19 -11.58 -3.85 -2.09
CA MET A 19 -11.32 -4.77 -0.98
C MET A 19 -12.63 -5.25 -0.35
N ALA A 20 -13.60 -4.34 -0.13
CA ALA A 20 -14.91 -4.70 0.39
C ALA A 20 -15.65 -5.65 -0.55
N GLN A 21 -15.65 -5.37 -1.86
CA GLN A 21 -16.27 -6.24 -2.86
C GLN A 21 -15.70 -7.67 -2.81
N ILE A 22 -14.37 -7.80 -2.75
CA ILE A 22 -13.70 -9.10 -2.68
C ILE A 22 -14.02 -9.80 -1.35
N ALA A 23 -13.97 -9.07 -0.24
CA ALA A 23 -14.18 -9.62 1.08
C ALA A 23 -15.63 -10.09 1.33
N ILE A 24 -16.63 -9.38 0.78
CA ILE A 24 -18.06 -9.79 0.84
C ILE A 24 -18.26 -11.16 0.15
N ALA A 25 -17.54 -11.40 -0.95
CA ALA A 25 -17.62 -12.66 -1.68
C ALA A 25 -16.87 -13.83 -1.00
N ASP A 26 -16.05 -13.56 0.02
CA ASP A 26 -15.21 -14.56 0.69
C ASP A 26 -15.80 -14.97 2.04
N LYS A 27 -16.27 -16.21 2.13
CA LYS A 27 -16.90 -16.78 3.34
C LYS A 27 -16.01 -16.79 4.60
N ARG A 28 -14.71 -16.52 4.47
CA ARG A 28 -13.79 -16.40 5.61
C ARG A 28 -13.97 -15.09 6.38
N PHE A 29 -14.64 -14.11 5.77
CA PHE A 29 -14.82 -12.78 6.36
C PHE A 29 -16.29 -12.44 6.58
N ASN A 30 -16.56 -11.75 7.68
CA ASN A 30 -17.78 -11.02 7.91
C ASN A 30 -17.45 -9.52 7.81
N VAL A 31 -17.86 -8.87 6.74
CA VAL A 31 -17.55 -7.46 6.49
C VAL A 31 -18.54 -6.59 7.26
N ILE A 32 -18.05 -5.83 8.23
CA ILE A 32 -18.84 -4.91 9.03
C ILE A 32 -19.28 -3.73 8.15
N PRO A 33 -20.59 -3.35 8.12
CA PRO A 33 -21.12 -2.38 7.18
C PRO A 33 -20.84 -0.92 7.61
N PHE A 34 -19.61 -0.65 8.06
CA PHE A 34 -19.12 0.68 8.43
C PHE A 34 -17.73 0.90 7.83
N SER A 35 -17.44 2.16 7.49
CA SER A 35 -16.14 2.56 7.00
C SER A 35 -15.76 3.95 7.51
N LEU A 36 -14.60 4.09 8.14
CA LEU A 36 -14.05 5.41 8.44
C LEU A 36 -13.72 6.13 7.14
N THR A 37 -14.12 7.40 7.05
CA THR A 37 -13.92 8.22 5.85
C THR A 37 -13.30 9.58 6.18
N GLY A 38 -12.98 10.37 5.16
CA GLY A 38 -12.50 11.75 5.30
C GLY A 38 -13.64 12.74 5.62
N GLN A 39 -13.26 13.87 6.23
CA GLN A 39 -14.22 14.92 6.58
C GLN A 39 -14.88 15.54 5.35
N GLU A 40 -14.15 15.56 4.23
CA GLU A 40 -14.57 16.11 2.94
C GLU A 40 -15.62 15.26 2.20
N ILE A 41 -15.85 14.03 2.63
CA ILE A 41 -16.81 13.13 1.98
C ILE A 41 -18.22 13.51 2.39
N GLU A 42 -19.04 13.92 1.41
CA GLU A 42 -20.42 14.38 1.66
C GLU A 42 -21.40 13.22 1.82
N ASN A 43 -21.17 12.13 1.13
CA ASN A 43 -22.03 10.95 1.19
C ASN A 43 -22.04 10.34 2.59
N LYS A 44 -23.21 9.96 3.08
CA LYS A 44 -23.37 9.25 4.36
C LYS A 44 -23.23 7.75 4.23
N THR A 45 -23.45 7.23 3.04
CA THR A 45 -23.40 5.79 2.77
C THR A 45 -22.76 5.52 1.41
N GLN A 46 -22.26 4.30 1.26
CA GLN A 46 -21.79 3.72 0.00
C GLN A 46 -22.37 2.31 -0.16
N ILE A 47 -22.94 2.02 -1.33
CA ILE A 47 -23.41 0.68 -1.67
C ILE A 47 -22.34 -0.05 -2.46
N ILE A 48 -21.99 -1.25 -2.02
CA ILE A 48 -21.09 -2.17 -2.73
C ILE A 48 -21.81 -3.52 -2.84
N ASP A 49 -22.07 -3.95 -4.06
CA ASP A 49 -22.98 -5.06 -4.38
C ASP A 49 -24.36 -4.83 -3.69
N SER A 50 -24.75 -5.69 -2.76
CA SER A 50 -26.01 -5.54 -2.00
C SER A 50 -25.84 -4.95 -0.59
N THR A 51 -24.62 -4.60 -0.20
CA THR A 51 -24.29 -4.12 1.15
C THR A 51 -24.19 -2.61 1.18
N SER A 52 -24.96 -1.96 2.07
CA SER A 52 -24.87 -0.53 2.33
C SER A 52 -23.91 -0.27 3.49
N PHE A 53 -22.84 0.47 3.23
CA PHE A 53 -21.85 0.88 4.23
C PHE A 53 -22.14 2.29 4.73
N GLU A 54 -22.17 2.46 6.05
CA GLU A 54 -22.20 3.79 6.67
C GLU A 54 -20.79 4.39 6.65
N LEU A 55 -20.66 5.63 6.18
CA LEU A 55 -19.41 6.38 6.13
C LEU A 55 -19.25 7.23 7.38
N VAL A 56 -18.35 6.81 8.27
CA VAL A 56 -18.17 7.41 9.60
C VAL A 56 -17.08 8.48 9.53
N LYS A 57 -17.47 9.73 9.73
CA LYS A 57 -16.57 10.89 9.69
C LYS A 57 -15.72 11.05 10.97
N PRO A 58 -14.57 11.76 10.90
CA PRO A 58 -13.70 11.96 12.07
C PRO A 58 -14.36 12.60 13.29
N ASP A 59 -15.35 13.49 13.10
CA ASP A 59 -16.06 14.19 14.17
C ASP A 59 -17.06 13.31 14.93
N THR A 60 -17.49 12.20 14.33
CA THR A 60 -18.47 11.28 14.94
C THR A 60 -17.88 9.91 15.31
N ARG A 61 -16.65 9.62 14.86
CA ARG A 61 -16.06 8.28 14.96
C ARG A 61 -15.89 7.77 16.39
N ASP A 62 -15.59 8.65 17.35
CA ASP A 62 -15.34 8.24 18.74
C ASP A 62 -16.61 7.73 19.41
N LYS A 63 -17.74 8.35 19.14
CA LYS A 63 -19.05 7.86 19.57
C LYS A 63 -19.44 6.60 18.80
N ARG A 64 -19.30 6.64 17.46
CA ARG A 64 -19.78 5.58 16.60
C ARG A 64 -19.03 4.26 16.82
N ILE A 65 -17.73 4.32 17.12
CA ILE A 65 -16.95 3.10 17.35
C ILE A 65 -17.40 2.34 18.58
N GLN A 66 -17.89 3.02 19.63
CA GLN A 66 -18.42 2.36 20.81
C GLN A 66 -19.72 1.60 20.49
N GLU A 67 -20.56 2.18 19.66
CA GLU A 67 -21.77 1.52 19.17
C GLU A 67 -21.43 0.31 18.30
N ILE A 68 -20.46 0.45 17.37
CA ILE A 68 -19.99 -0.67 16.52
C ILE A 68 -19.43 -1.80 17.39
N LYS A 69 -18.63 -1.50 18.41
CA LYS A 69 -18.07 -2.50 19.34
C LYS A 69 -19.14 -3.21 20.19
N SER A 70 -20.29 -2.57 20.43
CA SER A 70 -21.40 -3.24 21.13
C SER A 70 -22.08 -4.31 20.29
N PHE A 71 -22.05 -4.17 18.95
CA PHE A 71 -22.59 -5.17 18.01
C PHE A 71 -21.55 -6.20 17.59
N PHE A 72 -20.30 -5.77 17.46
CA PHE A 72 -19.16 -6.58 17.00
C PHE A 72 -18.07 -6.55 18.07
N ALA A 73 -18.11 -7.48 18.99
CA ALA A 73 -17.20 -7.51 20.16
C ALA A 73 -15.71 -7.49 19.79
N SER A 74 -15.34 -8.08 18.65
CA SER A 74 -13.98 -8.05 18.11
C SER A 74 -14.01 -8.00 16.59
N PHE A 75 -13.12 -7.21 16.01
CA PHE A 75 -12.91 -7.10 14.56
C PHE A 75 -11.52 -6.54 14.26
N ILE A 76 -11.07 -6.71 13.02
CA ILE A 76 -9.81 -6.14 12.51
C ILE A 76 -10.15 -4.97 11.59
N ALA A 77 -9.55 -3.80 11.81
CA ALA A 77 -9.64 -2.68 10.89
C ALA A 77 -8.66 -2.86 9.73
N ILE A 78 -9.15 -2.69 8.49
CA ILE A 78 -8.32 -2.70 7.26
C ILE A 78 -8.29 -1.27 6.73
N ASP A 79 -7.13 -0.60 6.82
CA ASP A 79 -7.01 0.82 6.51
C ASP A 79 -6.41 1.06 5.13
N TYR A 80 -7.21 1.64 4.23
CA TYR A 80 -6.84 2.18 2.92
C TYR A 80 -7.37 3.62 2.77
N THR A 81 -7.08 4.45 3.76
CA THR A 81 -7.50 5.86 3.81
C THR A 81 -6.52 6.77 3.05
N HIS A 82 -6.35 8.00 3.50
CA HIS A 82 -5.43 8.97 2.91
C HIS A 82 -4.12 9.04 3.73
N PRO A 83 -2.94 9.29 3.11
CA PRO A 83 -1.65 9.42 3.81
C PRO A 83 -1.65 10.37 5.00
N SER A 84 -2.40 11.49 4.91
CA SER A 84 -2.54 12.45 6.01
C SER A 84 -3.32 11.94 7.22
N ALA A 85 -4.07 10.85 7.06
CA ALA A 85 -4.88 10.25 8.12
C ALA A 85 -4.13 9.14 8.89
N VAL A 86 -3.00 8.63 8.36
CA VAL A 86 -2.28 7.47 8.88
C VAL A 86 -2.05 7.54 10.39
N ILE A 87 -1.43 8.61 10.87
CA ILE A 87 -1.11 8.75 12.32
C ILE A 87 -2.38 8.92 13.16
N LYS A 88 -3.34 9.71 12.67
CA LYS A 88 -4.61 9.93 13.40
C LYS A 88 -5.44 8.65 13.48
N ASN A 89 -5.44 7.84 12.42
CA ASN A 89 -6.16 6.57 12.41
C ASN A 89 -5.45 5.52 13.27
N ALA A 90 -4.13 5.41 13.19
CA ALA A 90 -3.36 4.51 14.04
C ALA A 90 -3.56 4.85 15.53
N PHE A 91 -3.52 6.13 15.90
CA PHE A 91 -3.84 6.57 17.26
C PHE A 91 -5.27 6.16 17.67
N PHE A 92 -6.25 6.38 16.80
CA PHE A 92 -7.62 5.99 17.03
C PHE A 92 -7.77 4.47 17.25
N TYR A 93 -7.11 3.64 16.42
CA TYR A 93 -7.15 2.18 16.58
C TYR A 93 -6.49 1.73 17.87
N THR A 94 -5.33 2.29 18.22
CA THR A 94 -4.61 1.92 19.45
C THR A 94 -5.38 2.36 20.70
N GLN A 95 -5.96 3.54 20.72
CA GLN A 95 -6.79 4.00 21.87
C GLN A 95 -8.06 3.16 22.06
N ASN A 96 -8.58 2.59 21.00
CA ASN A 96 -9.78 1.75 21.02
C ASN A 96 -9.46 0.25 21.09
N LEU A 97 -8.17 -0.16 21.21
CA LEU A 97 -7.72 -1.55 21.22
C LEU A 97 -8.24 -2.36 20.02
N ILE A 98 -8.25 -1.73 18.84
CA ILE A 98 -8.70 -2.35 17.58
C ILE A 98 -7.47 -2.83 16.81
N PRO A 99 -7.26 -4.14 16.64
CA PRO A 99 -6.22 -4.66 15.76
C PRO A 99 -6.41 -4.12 14.34
N PHE A 100 -5.31 -3.80 13.63
CA PHE A 100 -5.46 -3.23 12.29
C PHE A 100 -4.38 -3.67 11.30
N VAL A 101 -4.75 -3.61 10.03
CA VAL A 101 -3.85 -3.78 8.88
C VAL A 101 -3.82 -2.45 8.13
N MET A 102 -2.67 -1.78 8.15
CA MET A 102 -2.45 -0.48 7.49
C MET A 102 -1.83 -0.69 6.11
N GLY A 103 -2.65 -0.59 5.07
CA GLY A 103 -2.21 -0.60 3.68
C GLY A 103 -2.00 0.79 3.10
N THR A 104 -2.47 1.83 3.78
CA THR A 104 -2.27 3.22 3.38
C THR A 104 -0.78 3.54 3.32
N THR A 105 -0.33 4.05 2.17
CA THR A 105 1.07 4.46 1.96
C THR A 105 1.29 5.90 2.43
N GLY A 106 2.57 6.27 2.67
CA GLY A 106 2.93 7.62 3.16
C GLY A 106 2.75 7.77 4.68
N GLY A 107 2.64 9.02 5.13
CA GLY A 107 2.67 9.36 6.55
C GLY A 107 4.07 9.23 7.17
N ASP A 108 4.17 9.62 8.43
CA ASP A 108 5.40 9.49 9.24
C ASP A 108 5.52 8.04 9.74
N ARG A 109 6.39 7.26 9.12
CA ARG A 109 6.56 5.83 9.41
C ARG A 109 7.18 5.58 10.78
N GLU A 110 8.16 6.35 11.16
CA GLU A 110 8.82 6.22 12.46
C GLU A 110 7.84 6.49 13.59
N LYS A 111 7.07 7.55 13.47
CA LYS A 111 6.02 7.88 14.43
C LYS A 111 4.92 6.83 14.49
N LEU A 112 4.54 6.25 13.34
CA LEU A 112 3.57 5.15 13.28
C LEU A 112 4.07 3.90 14.03
N GLU A 113 5.31 3.49 13.77
CA GLU A 113 5.94 2.35 14.44
C GLU A 113 6.09 2.57 15.95
N GLN A 114 6.54 3.75 16.37
CA GLN A 114 6.62 4.12 17.79
C GLN A 114 5.25 4.09 18.46
N LEU A 115 4.21 4.60 17.82
CA LEU A 115 2.85 4.63 18.35
C LEU A 115 2.32 3.19 18.57
N VAL A 116 2.54 2.30 17.61
CA VAL A 116 2.10 0.91 17.69
C VAL A 116 2.92 0.15 18.74
N SER A 117 4.25 0.31 18.75
CA SER A 117 5.15 -0.37 19.68
C SER A 117 4.88 0.02 21.15
N ASN A 118 4.39 1.24 21.37
CA ASN A 118 4.01 1.73 22.69
C ASN A 118 2.56 1.37 23.09
N SER A 119 1.86 0.56 22.32
CA SER A 119 0.48 0.13 22.56
C SER A 119 0.41 -1.38 22.75
N SER A 120 -0.71 -1.85 23.32
CA SER A 120 -1.05 -3.28 23.35
C SER A 120 -1.81 -3.76 22.11
N THR A 121 -1.99 -2.90 21.10
CA THR A 121 -2.75 -3.21 19.91
C THR A 121 -1.87 -3.88 18.85
N MET A 122 -2.32 -5.01 18.34
CA MET A 122 -1.63 -5.68 17.22
C MET A 122 -1.85 -4.93 15.92
N ALA A 123 -0.78 -4.74 15.15
CA ALA A 123 -0.87 -4.11 13.84
C ALA A 123 0.03 -4.79 12.81
N VAL A 124 -0.44 -4.81 11.56
CA VAL A 124 0.36 -5.11 10.38
C VAL A 124 0.45 -3.83 9.55
N ILE A 125 1.67 -3.32 9.36
CA ILE A 125 1.93 -2.13 8.57
C ILE A 125 2.63 -2.57 7.29
N ALA A 126 1.88 -2.66 6.20
CA ALA A 126 2.37 -3.20 4.94
C ALA A 126 1.96 -2.29 3.76
N PRO A 127 2.83 -1.38 3.33
CA PRO A 127 2.57 -0.47 2.22
C PRO A 127 2.47 -1.19 0.87
N ASN A 128 2.95 -2.42 0.79
CA ASN A 128 2.81 -3.30 -0.37
C ASN A 128 2.42 -4.71 0.10
N MET A 129 1.31 -5.22 -0.44
CA MET A 129 0.79 -6.56 -0.10
C MET A 129 0.65 -7.45 -1.34
N ALA A 130 1.16 -7.02 -2.52
CA ALA A 130 1.20 -7.85 -3.71
C ALA A 130 2.24 -8.97 -3.51
N LYS A 131 1.77 -10.22 -3.39
CA LYS A 131 2.62 -11.40 -3.09
C LYS A 131 3.85 -11.49 -4.00
N GLN A 132 3.66 -11.24 -5.29
CA GLN A 132 4.74 -11.33 -6.28
C GLN A 132 5.81 -10.27 -6.03
N ILE A 133 5.40 -9.05 -5.72
CA ILE A 133 6.34 -7.94 -5.45
C ILE A 133 7.06 -8.17 -4.12
N VAL A 134 6.32 -8.55 -3.07
CA VAL A 134 6.92 -8.85 -1.75
C VAL A 134 7.88 -10.05 -1.84
N GLY A 135 7.48 -11.11 -2.55
CA GLY A 135 8.35 -12.27 -2.78
C GLY A 135 9.61 -11.92 -3.58
N PHE A 136 9.48 -11.09 -4.62
CA PHE A 136 10.62 -10.64 -5.40
C PHE A 136 11.57 -9.74 -4.58
N GLN A 137 11.03 -8.83 -3.76
CA GLN A 137 11.85 -8.04 -2.83
C GLN A 137 12.59 -8.92 -1.83
N ALA A 138 11.94 -9.94 -1.28
CA ALA A 138 12.58 -10.89 -0.36
C ALA A 138 13.72 -11.68 -1.04
N MET A 139 13.54 -12.12 -2.29
CA MET A 139 14.61 -12.75 -3.08
C MET A 139 15.79 -11.81 -3.32
N MET A 140 15.52 -10.56 -3.67
CA MET A 140 16.56 -9.55 -3.89
C MET A 140 17.29 -9.21 -2.60
N GLU A 141 16.61 -9.13 -1.47
CA GLU A 141 17.23 -8.90 -0.16
C GLU A 141 18.10 -10.09 0.26
N TYR A 142 17.62 -11.31 0.05
CA TYR A 142 18.44 -12.51 0.25
C TYR A 142 19.70 -12.51 -0.62
N ALA A 143 19.57 -12.20 -1.91
CA ALA A 143 20.69 -12.10 -2.83
C ALA A 143 21.70 -11.02 -2.38
N ALA A 144 21.22 -9.84 -1.99
CA ALA A 144 22.05 -8.74 -1.52
C ALA A 144 22.85 -9.07 -0.26
N ASN A 145 22.27 -9.88 0.63
CA ASN A 145 22.94 -10.32 1.87
C ASN A 145 23.90 -11.50 1.63
N THR A 146 23.60 -12.37 0.65
CA THR A 146 24.37 -13.58 0.38
C THR A 146 25.53 -13.33 -0.60
N PHE A 147 25.32 -12.43 -1.56
CA PHE A 147 26.29 -12.14 -2.65
C PHE A 147 26.66 -10.66 -2.71
N PRO A 148 27.20 -10.06 -1.64
CA PRO A 148 27.55 -8.65 -1.64
C PRO A 148 28.57 -8.36 -2.74
N ASN A 149 28.43 -7.23 -3.44
CA ASN A 149 29.28 -6.81 -4.56
C ASN A 149 29.21 -7.69 -5.84
N LEU A 150 28.20 -8.55 -5.98
CA LEU A 150 27.98 -9.39 -7.18
C LEU A 150 28.03 -8.57 -8.49
N PHE A 151 27.47 -7.36 -8.47
CA PHE A 151 27.44 -6.45 -9.62
C PHE A 151 28.42 -5.27 -9.51
N LYS A 152 29.52 -5.46 -8.79
CA LYS A 152 30.57 -4.43 -8.69
C LYS A 152 31.13 -4.10 -10.09
N GLY A 153 31.07 -2.83 -10.45
CA GLY A 153 31.52 -2.34 -11.75
C GLY A 153 30.41 -2.32 -12.83
N TYR A 154 29.22 -2.78 -12.53
CA TYR A 154 28.05 -2.56 -13.36
C TYR A 154 27.44 -1.19 -13.09
N THR A 155 26.84 -0.59 -14.13
CA THR A 155 25.97 0.58 -14.00
C THR A 155 24.51 0.13 -13.93
N LEU A 156 23.76 0.71 -13.00
CA LEU A 156 22.32 0.48 -12.89
C LEU A 156 21.55 1.63 -13.58
N SER A 157 20.50 1.28 -14.31
CA SER A 157 19.48 2.21 -14.79
C SER A 157 18.12 1.76 -14.27
N VAL A 158 17.34 2.69 -13.73
CA VAL A 158 16.01 2.41 -13.17
C VAL A 158 14.99 3.34 -13.80
N VAL A 159 13.97 2.76 -14.40
CA VAL A 159 12.86 3.49 -14.99
C VAL A 159 11.56 2.93 -14.42
N GLU A 160 10.65 3.81 -13.99
CA GLU A 160 9.33 3.42 -13.51
C GLU A 160 8.21 4.14 -14.27
N SER A 161 7.15 3.42 -14.52
CA SER A 161 5.92 3.96 -15.09
C SER A 161 4.77 3.80 -14.11
N HIS A 162 4.06 4.90 -13.87
CA HIS A 162 2.85 4.98 -13.05
C HIS A 162 1.86 5.97 -13.65
N GLN A 163 0.62 5.98 -13.18
CA GLN A 163 -0.42 6.90 -13.64
C GLN A 163 0.03 8.37 -13.56
N LYS A 164 -0.47 9.21 -14.48
CA LYS A 164 -0.09 10.62 -14.66
C LYS A 164 -0.11 11.45 -13.36
N GLY A 165 -1.02 11.17 -12.43
CA GLY A 165 -1.16 11.93 -11.18
C GLY A 165 -0.19 11.53 -10.06
N LYS A 166 0.67 10.52 -10.25
CA LYS A 166 1.64 10.11 -9.21
C LYS A 166 2.87 11.00 -9.26
N ALA A 167 3.02 11.86 -8.27
CA ALA A 167 4.10 12.86 -8.20
C ALA A 167 5.44 12.29 -7.72
N ASP A 168 5.42 11.26 -6.87
CA ASP A 168 6.62 10.70 -6.24
C ASP A 168 7.08 9.39 -6.89
N THR A 169 8.35 9.05 -6.64
CA THR A 169 8.90 7.73 -6.99
C THR A 169 8.35 6.64 -6.08
N SER A 170 8.14 5.46 -6.64
CA SER A 170 7.62 4.27 -5.95
C SER A 170 8.52 3.84 -4.78
N GLY A 171 7.91 3.49 -3.66
CA GLY A 171 8.62 2.85 -2.56
C GLY A 171 9.28 1.53 -2.96
N THR A 172 8.63 0.76 -3.84
CA THR A 172 9.20 -0.47 -4.42
C THR A 172 10.46 -0.19 -5.22
N ALA A 173 10.46 0.84 -6.09
CA ALA A 173 11.65 1.19 -6.87
C ALA A 173 12.82 1.60 -5.96
N LYS A 174 12.55 2.38 -4.91
CA LYS A 174 13.57 2.78 -3.93
C LYS A 174 14.17 1.60 -3.17
N ALA A 175 13.33 0.66 -2.71
CA ALA A 175 13.77 -0.55 -2.02
C ALA A 175 14.63 -1.45 -2.93
N MET A 176 14.26 -1.57 -4.21
CA MET A 176 15.05 -2.33 -5.18
C MET A 176 16.42 -1.69 -5.45
N VAL A 177 16.50 -0.35 -5.55
CA VAL A 177 17.78 0.37 -5.66
C VAL A 177 18.68 0.04 -4.48
N ASP A 178 18.16 0.00 -3.26
CA ASP A 178 18.94 -0.35 -2.08
C ASP A 178 19.52 -1.76 -2.15
N CYS A 179 18.73 -2.72 -2.65
CA CYS A 179 19.22 -4.09 -2.87
C CYS A 179 20.33 -4.12 -3.93
N PHE A 180 20.16 -3.42 -5.06
CA PHE A 180 21.19 -3.34 -6.10
C PHE A 180 22.46 -2.67 -5.61
N ASN A 181 22.38 -1.63 -4.79
CA ASN A 181 23.55 -0.97 -4.21
C ASN A 181 24.29 -1.89 -3.25
N LYS A 182 23.60 -2.69 -2.44
CA LYS A 182 24.23 -3.75 -1.64
C LYS A 182 24.90 -4.83 -2.51
N LEU A 183 24.32 -5.11 -3.68
CA LEU A 183 24.92 -6.00 -4.69
C LEU A 183 26.11 -5.38 -5.44
N GLY A 184 26.47 -4.13 -5.16
CA GLY A 184 27.70 -3.50 -5.64
C GLY A 184 27.52 -2.44 -6.72
N THR A 185 26.30 -2.02 -7.05
CA THR A 185 26.09 -0.83 -7.87
C THR A 185 26.18 0.45 -7.01
N ASP A 186 26.34 1.59 -7.69
CA ASP A 186 26.33 2.92 -7.06
C ASP A 186 25.30 3.78 -7.81
N PHE A 187 24.06 3.78 -7.31
CA PHE A 187 22.93 4.46 -7.95
C PHE A 187 22.17 5.32 -6.94
N ASP A 188 22.04 6.63 -7.21
CA ASP A 188 21.22 7.52 -6.39
C ASP A 188 19.73 7.34 -6.73
N ARG A 189 18.89 7.13 -5.71
CA ARG A 189 17.43 7.03 -5.84
C ARG A 189 16.80 8.23 -6.57
N LYS A 190 17.45 9.41 -6.55
CA LYS A 190 17.03 10.60 -7.29
C LYS A 190 17.15 10.46 -8.81
N GLN A 191 17.95 9.51 -9.27
CA GLN A 191 18.16 9.22 -10.69
C GLN A 191 17.10 8.29 -11.27
N ILE A 192 16.14 7.79 -10.46
CA ILE A 192 15.02 7.00 -10.94
C ILE A 192 14.22 7.83 -11.95
N GLN A 193 14.17 7.35 -13.19
CA GLN A 193 13.42 8.00 -14.25
C GLN A 193 11.93 7.68 -14.13
N MET A 194 11.10 8.70 -14.19
CA MET A 194 9.65 8.57 -14.05
C MET A 194 8.95 8.77 -15.38
N VAL A 195 8.28 7.74 -15.89
CA VAL A 195 7.39 7.83 -17.07
C VAL A 195 5.96 8.05 -16.57
N ARG A 196 5.39 9.22 -16.88
CA ARG A 196 4.05 9.66 -16.47
C ARG A 196 3.18 10.07 -17.66
N ASP A 197 3.77 10.16 -18.84
CA ASP A 197 3.06 10.51 -20.08
C ASP A 197 2.30 9.31 -20.64
N PRO A 198 0.94 9.39 -20.80
CA PRO A 198 0.13 8.27 -21.28
C PRO A 198 0.48 7.81 -22.71
N GLU A 199 0.95 8.72 -23.57
CA GLU A 199 1.30 8.38 -24.94
C GLU A 199 2.56 7.50 -25.00
N THR A 200 3.61 7.89 -24.25
CA THR A 200 4.83 7.10 -24.04
C THR A 200 4.52 5.75 -23.40
N GLN A 201 3.63 5.75 -22.39
CA GLN A 201 3.22 4.52 -21.71
C GLN A 201 2.55 3.52 -22.66
N GLU A 202 1.66 3.99 -23.52
CA GLU A 202 0.96 3.14 -24.48
C GLU A 202 1.88 2.71 -25.63
N LYS A 203 2.61 3.67 -26.26
CA LYS A 203 3.39 3.42 -27.47
C LYS A 203 4.71 2.69 -27.20
N ASP A 204 5.46 3.12 -26.19
CA ASP A 204 6.81 2.60 -25.95
C ASP A 204 6.81 1.45 -24.95
N TRP A 205 6.04 1.58 -23.87
CA TRP A 205 5.94 0.58 -22.82
C TRP A 205 4.86 -0.48 -23.07
N LYS A 206 4.02 -0.30 -24.11
CA LYS A 206 2.94 -1.23 -24.47
C LYS A 206 1.96 -1.49 -23.31
N ILE A 207 1.75 -0.51 -22.45
CA ILE A 207 0.79 -0.61 -21.35
C ILE A 207 -0.62 -0.50 -21.93
N PRO A 208 -1.51 -1.50 -21.72
CA PRO A 208 -2.88 -1.43 -22.20
C PRO A 208 -3.64 -0.22 -21.63
N LYS A 209 -4.49 0.40 -22.44
CA LYS A 209 -5.22 1.62 -22.08
C LYS A 209 -6.00 1.52 -20.78
N GLU A 210 -6.62 0.38 -20.54
CA GLU A 210 -7.41 0.10 -19.33
C GLU A 210 -6.58 0.16 -18.03
N TYR A 211 -5.25 0.00 -18.11
CA TYR A 211 -4.36 0.06 -16.95
C TYR A 211 -3.67 1.41 -16.75
N LEU A 212 -3.77 2.35 -17.71
CA LEU A 212 -3.10 3.66 -17.61
C LEU A 212 -3.52 4.46 -16.36
N ALA A 213 -4.75 4.26 -15.88
CA ALA A 213 -5.27 4.94 -14.69
C ALA A 213 -4.76 4.37 -13.35
N GLY A 214 -4.03 3.24 -13.37
CA GLY A 214 -3.56 2.60 -12.14
C GLY A 214 -2.65 1.41 -12.44
N HIS A 215 -1.39 1.69 -12.77
CA HIS A 215 -0.36 0.67 -13.00
C HIS A 215 0.92 1.03 -12.23
N GLY A 216 1.82 0.03 -12.13
CA GLY A 216 3.15 0.21 -11.59
C GLY A 216 4.11 -0.74 -12.32
N TRP A 217 4.80 -0.26 -13.35
CA TRP A 217 5.76 -1.01 -14.13
C TRP A 217 7.15 -0.46 -13.91
N HIS A 218 8.12 -1.34 -13.65
CA HIS A 218 9.49 -0.97 -13.36
C HIS A 218 10.44 -1.77 -14.24
N THR A 219 11.49 -1.12 -14.72
CA THR A 219 12.60 -1.74 -15.44
C THR A 219 13.90 -1.43 -14.71
N TYR A 220 14.68 -2.46 -14.46
CA TYR A 220 16.01 -2.39 -13.87
C TYR A 220 16.99 -2.96 -14.87
N THR A 221 17.94 -2.16 -15.33
CA THR A 221 18.93 -2.58 -16.32
C THR A 221 20.32 -2.46 -15.74
N LEU A 222 21.04 -3.57 -15.69
CA LEU A 222 22.45 -3.62 -15.33
C LEU A 222 23.29 -3.70 -16.60
N LYS A 223 24.28 -2.82 -16.75
CA LYS A 223 25.24 -2.84 -17.87
C LYS A 223 26.65 -2.99 -17.36
N ALA A 224 27.37 -3.97 -17.89
CA ALA A 224 28.80 -4.14 -17.68
C ALA A 224 29.62 -3.20 -18.57
N LYS A 225 30.94 -3.07 -18.29
CA LYS A 225 31.84 -2.23 -19.07
C LYS A 225 32.02 -2.71 -20.52
N ASP A 226 31.86 -3.99 -20.78
CA ASP A 226 31.94 -4.61 -22.11
C ASP A 226 30.64 -4.42 -22.94
N GLY A 227 29.63 -3.77 -22.38
CA GLY A 227 28.34 -3.51 -23.03
C GLY A 227 27.30 -4.62 -22.84
N SER A 228 27.64 -5.74 -22.21
CA SER A 228 26.64 -6.75 -21.84
C SER A 228 25.63 -6.19 -20.86
N ALA A 229 24.36 -6.61 -20.95
CA ALA A 229 23.28 -6.10 -20.14
C ALA A 229 22.37 -7.20 -19.59
N LEU A 230 21.86 -6.97 -18.38
CA LEU A 230 20.78 -7.73 -17.74
C LEU A 230 19.58 -6.82 -17.53
N PHE A 231 18.38 -7.31 -17.82
CA PHE A 231 17.11 -6.55 -17.75
C PHE A 231 16.21 -7.13 -16.65
#